data_77ffdfea6ff15a39c1cf0c3c2eabfa35
#
_entry.id   77ffdfea6ff15a39c1cf0c3c2eabfa35
#
_cell.length_a   1.000
_cell.length_b   1.000
_cell.length_c   1.000
_cell.angle_alpha   90.00
_cell.angle_beta   90.00
_cell.angle_gamma   90.00
#
_symmetry.space_group_name_H-M   'P 1'
#
loop_
_entity.id
_entity.type
_entity.pdbx_description
1 polymer ?
#
loop_
_entity_poly.entity_id
_entity_poly.type
_entity_poly.pdbx_seq_one_letter_code
_entity_poly.pdbx_strand_id
1 'polypeptide(L)'
;MLKIKQTLIAVAIGFGTLSASVSADLPDPGVTFTKGQTAIVITDPQNDFLSPKGVTWGLVGKSVTKNNTVENIETLFKIADSKDIPVFVSPHYYFPHDHQWEHGGALEVAMHKMGMFDRKDALSTEGFEGSGADWLARYKPYINNGKTIISSPHKVYGPETNDMILQLRKRGIDKIIL
;
A
#
# COMPACT_ATOMS: atom_id res chain seq x y z
N MET A 1 12.35 38.44 -74.79
CA MET A 1 12.72 37.76 -73.57
C MET A 1 11.82 38.21 -72.46
N LEU A 2 10.79 37.41 -72.15
CA LEU A 2 9.76 37.71 -71.14
C LEU A 2 10.15 37.02 -69.84
N LYS A 3 10.44 37.78 -68.77
CA LYS A 3 10.73 37.22 -67.42
C LYS A 3 9.45 37.04 -66.64
N ILE A 4 9.06 35.79 -66.45
CA ILE A 4 7.94 35.42 -65.59
C ILE A 4 8.42 35.40 -64.14
N LYS A 5 7.89 36.27 -63.28
CA LYS A 5 8.12 36.22 -61.83
C LYS A 5 7.13 35.21 -61.26
N GLN A 6 7.64 34.13 -60.71
CA GLN A 6 6.81 33.19 -59.90
C GLN A 6 6.70 33.73 -58.50
N THR A 7 5.46 34.03 -58.10
CA THR A 7 5.11 34.38 -56.72
C THR A 7 4.72 33.10 -55.99
N LEU A 8 5.55 32.67 -55.02
CA LEU A 8 5.24 31.56 -54.09
C LEU A 8 4.28 32.08 -53.02
N ILE A 9 3.05 31.58 -53.03
CA ILE A 9 2.11 31.76 -51.94
C ILE A 9 2.33 30.59 -50.94
N ALA A 10 2.90 30.90 -49.78
CA ALA A 10 2.98 29.95 -48.66
C ALA A 10 1.65 29.94 -47.90
N VAL A 11 0.91 28.84 -48.03
CA VAL A 11 -0.28 28.59 -47.20
C VAL A 11 0.19 27.90 -45.91
N ALA A 12 0.21 28.63 -44.81
CA ALA A 12 0.43 28.08 -43.48
C ALA A 12 -0.86 27.44 -42.98
N ILE A 13 -0.93 26.11 -43.02
CA ILE A 13 -1.99 25.34 -42.38
C ILE A 13 -1.64 25.22 -40.90
N GLY A 14 -2.26 26.03 -40.07
CA GLY A 14 -2.18 25.93 -38.62
C GLY A 14 -2.93 24.68 -38.11
N PHE A 15 -2.22 23.63 -37.78
CA PHE A 15 -2.77 22.52 -37.00
C PHE A 15 -2.95 22.99 -35.56
N GLY A 16 -4.11 23.48 -35.23
CA GLY A 16 -4.55 23.66 -33.85
C GLY A 16 -4.82 22.31 -33.23
N THR A 17 -3.88 21.81 -32.37
CA THR A 17 -4.13 20.65 -31.53
C THR A 17 -5.12 21.04 -30.45
N LEU A 18 -6.40 20.73 -30.64
CA LEU A 18 -7.38 20.71 -29.56
C LEU A 18 -7.01 19.53 -28.63
N SER A 19 -6.26 19.82 -27.57
CA SER A 19 -6.12 18.91 -26.45
C SER A 19 -7.44 18.91 -25.67
N ALA A 20 -8.38 18.09 -26.09
CA ALA A 20 -9.54 17.77 -25.27
C ALA A 20 -9.06 16.94 -24.09
N SER A 21 -9.01 17.53 -22.90
CA SER A 21 -8.85 16.80 -21.66
C SER A 21 -10.11 15.96 -21.47
N VAL A 22 -10.07 14.71 -21.89
CA VAL A 22 -11.11 13.74 -21.54
C VAL A 22 -10.90 13.42 -20.06
N SER A 23 -11.60 14.13 -19.20
CA SER A 23 -11.83 13.66 -17.83
C SER A 23 -12.83 12.50 -17.97
N ALA A 24 -12.31 11.30 -18.12
CA ALA A 24 -13.13 10.11 -18.02
C ALA A 24 -13.42 9.91 -16.53
N ASP A 25 -14.62 10.30 -16.09
CA ASP A 25 -15.12 9.85 -14.80
C ASP A 25 -15.14 8.32 -14.82
N LEU A 26 -14.47 7.71 -13.83
CA LEU A 26 -14.52 6.26 -13.69
C LEU A 26 -15.97 5.86 -13.45
N PRO A 27 -16.45 4.79 -14.09
CA PRO A 27 -17.79 4.31 -13.86
C PRO A 27 -18.00 3.99 -12.38
N ASP A 28 -19.17 4.33 -11.85
CA ASP A 28 -19.56 3.92 -10.49
C ASP A 28 -19.48 2.39 -10.41
N PRO A 29 -18.64 1.83 -9.52
CA PRO A 29 -18.50 0.38 -9.37
C PRO A 29 -19.78 -0.29 -8.83
N GLY A 30 -20.78 0.49 -8.42
CA GLY A 30 -22.03 -0.04 -7.85
C GLY A 30 -21.83 -0.82 -6.55
N VAL A 31 -20.73 -0.58 -5.83
CA VAL A 31 -20.41 -1.31 -4.60
C VAL A 31 -21.25 -0.78 -3.43
N THR A 32 -22.03 -1.66 -2.83
CA THR A 32 -22.74 -1.36 -1.57
C THR A 32 -21.99 -1.97 -0.40
N PHE A 33 -21.64 -1.17 0.57
CA PHE A 33 -21.03 -1.63 1.81
C PHE A 33 -22.11 -2.10 2.80
N THR A 34 -22.04 -3.37 3.17
CA THR A 34 -22.97 -3.98 4.11
C THR A 34 -22.28 -4.20 5.45
N LYS A 35 -22.86 -3.69 6.54
CA LYS A 35 -22.34 -3.93 7.88
C LYS A 35 -22.26 -5.44 8.15
N GLY A 36 -21.16 -5.89 8.73
CA GLY A 36 -20.90 -7.30 9.01
C GLY A 36 -20.39 -8.12 7.83
N GLN A 37 -20.45 -7.58 6.59
CA GLN A 37 -19.89 -8.22 5.38
C GLN A 37 -18.74 -7.41 4.77
N THR A 38 -18.49 -6.23 5.30
CA THR A 38 -17.41 -5.34 4.84
C THR A 38 -16.38 -5.18 5.94
N ALA A 39 -15.10 -5.22 5.58
CA ALA A 39 -13.97 -4.99 6.47
C ALA A 39 -12.99 -3.95 5.92
N ILE A 40 -12.22 -3.33 6.80
CA ILE A 40 -11.03 -2.57 6.42
C ILE A 40 -9.84 -3.52 6.52
N VAL A 41 -9.02 -3.58 5.47
CA VAL A 41 -7.76 -4.33 5.43
C VAL A 41 -6.63 -3.34 5.32
N ILE A 42 -5.64 -3.45 6.21
CA ILE A 42 -4.45 -2.59 6.23
C ILE A 42 -3.23 -3.49 6.13
N THR A 43 -2.44 -3.30 5.08
CA THR A 43 -1.16 -3.98 4.88
C THR A 43 -0.01 -3.09 5.30
N ASP A 44 1.04 -3.68 5.86
CA ASP A 44 2.31 -3.02 6.20
C ASP A 44 2.20 -1.74 7.05
N PRO A 45 1.36 -1.67 8.11
CA PRO A 45 1.27 -0.46 8.93
C PRO A 45 2.48 -0.32 9.87
N GLN A 46 3.68 -0.54 9.34
CA GLN A 46 4.93 -0.78 10.04
C GLN A 46 5.93 0.36 9.88
N ASN A 47 6.87 0.46 10.80
CA ASN A 47 7.83 1.56 10.89
C ASN A 47 8.69 1.70 9.63
N ASP A 48 9.11 0.60 8.98
CA ASP A 48 9.98 0.68 7.81
C ASP A 48 9.36 1.48 6.65
N PHE A 49 8.05 1.45 6.49
CA PHE A 49 7.36 2.27 5.49
C PHE A 49 6.92 3.64 6.01
N LEU A 50 6.45 3.71 7.26
CA LEU A 50 5.64 4.84 7.71
C LEU A 50 6.37 5.77 8.69
N SER A 51 7.55 5.36 9.16
CA SER A 51 8.38 6.18 10.05
C SER A 51 9.49 6.90 9.26
N PRO A 52 9.78 8.18 9.59
CA PRO A 52 10.98 8.86 9.08
C PRO A 52 12.31 8.16 9.40
N LYS A 53 12.28 7.21 10.34
CA LYS A 53 13.44 6.37 10.70
C LYS A 53 13.45 5.01 9.99
N GLY A 54 12.39 4.69 9.23
CA GLY A 54 12.29 3.42 8.50
C GLY A 54 13.29 3.33 7.36
N VAL A 55 13.77 2.13 7.08
CA VAL A 55 14.82 1.90 6.06
C VAL A 55 14.38 2.28 4.66
N THR A 56 13.08 2.30 4.37
CA THR A 56 12.53 2.70 3.07
C THR A 56 12.14 4.17 2.98
N TRP A 57 12.26 4.94 4.06
CA TRP A 57 11.79 6.33 4.08
C TRP A 57 12.38 7.19 2.96
N GLY A 58 13.64 6.98 2.61
CA GLY A 58 14.27 7.65 1.47
C GLY A 58 13.57 7.42 0.13
N LEU A 59 12.87 6.30 -0.02
CA LEU A 59 12.13 5.93 -1.23
C LEU A 59 10.67 6.40 -1.18
N VAL A 60 9.99 6.18 -0.05
CA VAL A 60 8.53 6.35 0.05
C VAL A 60 8.10 7.60 0.82
N GLY A 61 8.96 8.17 1.66
CA GLY A 61 8.61 9.23 2.62
C GLY A 61 7.99 10.47 1.97
N LYS A 62 8.46 10.86 0.78
CA LYS A 62 7.86 11.97 0.01
C LYS A 62 6.40 11.69 -0.36
N SER A 63 6.09 10.46 -0.78
CA SER A 63 4.73 10.04 -1.12
C SER A 63 3.86 9.92 0.14
N VAL A 64 4.38 9.29 1.19
CA VAL A 64 3.70 9.14 2.49
C VAL A 64 3.29 10.51 3.04
N THR A 65 4.21 11.47 3.03
CA THR A 65 3.95 12.83 3.52
C THR A 65 2.97 13.59 2.62
N LYS A 66 3.18 13.54 1.29
CA LYS A 66 2.30 14.24 0.33
C LYS A 66 0.85 13.80 0.42
N ASN A 67 0.64 12.51 0.64
CA ASN A 67 -0.70 11.93 0.67
C ASN A 67 -1.30 11.85 2.09
N ASN A 68 -0.63 12.37 3.11
CA ASN A 68 -1.03 12.23 4.52
C ASN A 68 -1.34 10.78 4.90
N THR A 69 -0.56 9.82 4.37
CA THR A 69 -0.86 8.39 4.48
C THR A 69 -1.01 7.94 5.93
N VAL A 70 -0.12 8.43 6.80
CA VAL A 70 -0.12 8.06 8.23
C VAL A 70 -1.40 8.54 8.93
N GLU A 71 -1.81 9.78 8.68
CA GLU A 71 -3.03 10.38 9.25
C GLU A 71 -4.30 9.73 8.70
N ASN A 72 -4.28 9.40 7.41
CA ASN A 72 -5.42 8.75 6.76
C ASN A 72 -5.64 7.33 7.29
N ILE A 73 -4.58 6.54 7.48
CA ILE A 73 -4.69 5.20 8.08
C ILE A 73 -5.22 5.30 9.52
N GLU A 74 -4.73 6.24 10.32
CA GLU A 74 -5.28 6.44 11.66
C GLU A 74 -6.76 6.83 11.65
N THR A 75 -7.16 7.65 10.68
CA THR A 75 -8.57 8.01 10.49
C THR A 75 -9.43 6.79 10.14
N LEU A 76 -8.92 5.88 9.30
CA LEU A 76 -9.61 4.63 9.01
C LEU A 76 -9.79 3.77 10.26
N PHE A 77 -8.78 3.64 11.11
CA PHE A 77 -8.90 2.95 12.40
C PHE A 77 -9.98 3.57 13.29
N LYS A 78 -10.00 4.90 13.41
CA LYS A 78 -11.00 5.64 14.21
C LYS A 78 -12.42 5.44 13.67
N ILE A 79 -12.58 5.49 12.34
CA ILE A 79 -13.88 5.24 11.69
C ILE A 79 -14.30 3.79 11.94
N ALA A 80 -13.41 2.83 11.79
CA ALA A 80 -13.70 1.42 12.02
C ALA A 80 -14.21 1.18 13.45
N ASP A 81 -13.52 1.72 14.44
CA ASP A 81 -13.93 1.60 15.85
C ASP A 81 -15.29 2.25 16.09
N SER A 82 -15.51 3.49 15.60
CA SER A 82 -16.77 4.24 15.80
C SER A 82 -17.98 3.62 15.09
N LYS A 83 -17.77 2.88 14.01
CA LYS A 83 -18.82 2.26 13.19
C LYS A 83 -18.93 0.75 13.38
N ASP A 84 -18.10 0.18 14.25
CA ASP A 84 -18.05 -1.26 14.49
C ASP A 84 -17.79 -2.03 13.16
N ILE A 85 -16.79 -1.55 12.40
CA ILE A 85 -16.34 -2.20 11.17
C ILE A 85 -15.13 -3.06 11.51
N PRO A 86 -15.11 -4.36 11.14
CA PRO A 86 -13.95 -5.22 11.38
C PRO A 86 -12.69 -4.69 10.69
N VAL A 87 -11.57 -4.71 11.40
CA VAL A 87 -10.27 -4.38 10.86
C VAL A 87 -9.38 -5.62 10.82
N PHE A 88 -8.72 -5.80 9.69
CA PHE A 88 -7.73 -6.84 9.47
C PHE A 88 -6.40 -6.19 9.15
N VAL A 89 -5.34 -6.68 9.76
CA VAL A 89 -3.98 -6.17 9.54
C VAL A 89 -3.10 -7.31 9.04
N SER A 90 -2.38 -7.06 7.95
CA SER A 90 -1.40 -7.99 7.38
C SER A 90 0.01 -7.46 7.62
N PRO A 91 0.80 -8.06 8.52
CA PRO A 91 2.19 -7.69 8.70
C PRO A 91 3.09 -8.28 7.62
N HIS A 92 4.19 -7.58 7.32
CA HIS A 92 5.26 -8.08 6.48
C HIS A 92 6.47 -8.38 7.36
N TYR A 93 6.94 -9.63 7.38
CA TYR A 93 8.13 -10.00 8.13
C TYR A 93 9.06 -10.87 7.29
N TYR A 94 10.36 -10.61 7.44
CA TYR A 94 11.42 -11.52 7.01
C TYR A 94 12.12 -12.11 8.22
N PHE A 95 12.43 -13.39 8.12
CA PHE A 95 13.16 -14.17 9.12
C PHE A 95 14.54 -14.54 8.60
N PRO A 96 15.50 -14.96 9.44
CA PRO A 96 16.85 -15.30 8.99
C PRO A 96 16.91 -16.32 7.84
N HIS A 97 15.96 -17.27 7.79
CA HIS A 97 15.90 -18.26 6.72
C HIS A 97 15.41 -17.67 5.38
N ASP A 98 14.63 -16.58 5.38
CA ASP A 98 14.18 -15.93 4.16
C ASP A 98 15.35 -15.28 3.40
N HIS A 99 16.36 -14.79 4.13
CA HIS A 99 17.57 -14.23 3.54
C HIS A 99 18.47 -15.25 2.80
N GLN A 100 18.12 -16.53 2.90
CA GLN A 100 18.82 -17.62 2.21
C GLN A 100 18.17 -18.02 0.89
N TRP A 101 17.17 -17.27 0.41
CA TRP A 101 16.50 -17.56 -0.85
C TRP A 101 17.44 -17.39 -2.04
N GLU A 102 17.63 -18.47 -2.81
CA GLU A 102 18.49 -18.47 -4.00
C GLU A 102 17.77 -17.96 -5.25
N HIS A 103 16.43 -18.07 -5.26
CA HIS A 103 15.58 -17.78 -6.42
C HIS A 103 14.59 -16.64 -6.16
N GLY A 104 14.93 -15.74 -5.26
CA GLY A 104 14.10 -14.55 -4.99
C GLY A 104 14.06 -13.56 -6.16
N GLY A 105 12.93 -12.87 -6.29
CA GLY A 105 12.77 -11.79 -7.28
C GLY A 105 13.63 -10.56 -6.94
N ALA A 106 13.78 -9.65 -7.91
CA ALA A 106 14.60 -8.44 -7.74
C ALA A 106 14.14 -7.57 -6.55
N LEU A 107 12.83 -7.50 -6.31
CA LEU A 107 12.28 -6.73 -5.20
C LEU A 107 12.63 -7.37 -3.85
N GLU A 108 12.51 -8.68 -3.72
CA GLU A 108 12.89 -9.42 -2.50
C GLU A 108 14.37 -9.26 -2.18
N VAL A 109 15.23 -9.37 -3.20
CA VAL A 109 16.67 -9.13 -3.04
C VAL A 109 16.96 -7.71 -2.55
N ALA A 110 16.23 -6.70 -3.07
CA ALA A 110 16.37 -5.32 -2.62
C ALA A 110 15.92 -5.14 -1.17
N MET A 111 14.78 -5.71 -0.78
CA MET A 111 14.24 -5.67 0.59
C MET A 111 15.21 -6.30 1.58
N HIS A 112 15.74 -7.49 1.26
CA HIS A 112 16.73 -8.18 2.09
C HIS A 112 18.02 -7.37 2.26
N LYS A 113 18.52 -6.73 1.20
CA LYS A 113 19.70 -5.86 1.29
C LYS A 113 19.49 -4.63 2.18
N MET A 114 18.28 -4.14 2.29
CA MET A 114 17.94 -3.00 3.15
C MET A 114 17.65 -3.42 4.60
N GLY A 115 17.52 -4.71 4.88
CA GLY A 115 17.05 -5.21 6.18
C GLY A 115 15.60 -4.82 6.49
N MET A 116 14.76 -4.73 5.45
CA MET A 116 13.39 -4.28 5.57
C MET A 116 12.53 -5.34 6.22
N PHE A 117 11.77 -4.96 7.26
CA PHE A 117 10.86 -5.82 8.03
C PHE A 117 11.52 -7.03 8.68
N ASP A 118 12.80 -6.95 8.95
CA ASP A 118 13.56 -8.04 9.54
C ASP A 118 13.11 -8.35 10.96
N ARG A 119 12.99 -9.63 11.23
CA ARG A 119 12.76 -10.22 12.54
C ARG A 119 13.92 -11.16 12.90
N LYS A 120 14.33 -11.17 14.15
CA LYS A 120 15.40 -12.08 14.61
C LYS A 120 15.00 -13.55 14.56
N ASP A 121 13.71 -13.82 14.80
CA ASP A 121 13.16 -15.17 14.81
C ASP A 121 11.64 -15.15 14.65
N ALA A 122 11.08 -16.24 14.16
CA ALA A 122 9.63 -16.39 13.98
C ALA A 122 8.86 -16.50 15.30
N LEU A 123 9.48 -17.04 16.33
CA LEU A 123 8.87 -17.34 17.63
C LEU A 123 9.32 -16.38 18.74
N SER A 124 10.33 -15.53 18.47
CA SER A 124 10.88 -14.57 19.44
C SER A 124 10.40 -13.15 19.13
N THR A 125 10.11 -12.39 20.18
CA THR A 125 9.86 -10.95 20.11
C THR A 125 11.09 -10.12 20.45
N GLU A 126 12.25 -10.75 20.64
CA GLU A 126 13.49 -10.04 20.93
C GLU A 126 13.84 -9.03 19.86
N GLY A 127 14.08 -7.77 20.26
CA GLY A 127 14.42 -6.69 19.37
C GLY A 127 13.30 -6.26 18.41
N PHE A 128 12.06 -6.72 18.62
CA PHE A 128 10.93 -6.36 17.78
C PHE A 128 10.41 -4.96 18.09
N GLU A 129 10.26 -4.62 19.37
CA GLU A 129 9.68 -3.36 19.78
C GLU A 129 10.50 -2.16 19.29
N GLY A 130 9.84 -1.25 18.57
CA GLY A 130 10.46 -0.08 17.95
C GLY A 130 11.33 -0.38 16.74
N SER A 131 11.45 -1.66 16.31
CA SER A 131 12.16 -2.02 15.08
C SER A 131 11.41 -1.54 13.82
N GLY A 132 12.03 -1.68 12.66
CA GLY A 132 11.39 -1.41 11.37
C GLY A 132 10.17 -2.29 11.11
N ALA A 133 10.20 -3.53 11.59
CA ALA A 133 9.12 -4.50 11.49
C ALA A 133 7.96 -4.27 12.48
N ASP A 134 8.15 -3.45 13.53
CA ASP A 134 7.10 -3.13 14.50
C ASP A 134 6.07 -2.17 13.90
N TRP A 135 4.87 -2.20 14.46
CA TRP A 135 3.80 -1.27 14.10
C TRP A 135 4.22 0.19 14.33
N LEU A 136 3.77 1.09 13.48
CA LEU A 136 3.91 2.51 13.77
C LEU A 136 3.23 2.80 15.12
N ALA A 137 3.95 3.46 16.03
CA ALA A 137 3.54 3.61 17.43
C ALA A 137 2.10 4.13 17.60
N ARG A 138 1.68 5.08 16.75
CA ARG A 138 0.33 5.67 16.80
C ARG A 138 -0.79 4.69 16.44
N TYR A 139 -0.48 3.54 15.79
CA TYR A 139 -1.47 2.52 15.45
C TYR A 139 -1.60 1.41 16.50
N LYS A 140 -0.61 1.26 17.38
CA LYS A 140 -0.61 0.20 18.40
C LYS A 140 -1.92 0.13 19.22
N PRO A 141 -2.51 1.28 19.66
CA PRO A 141 -3.77 1.23 20.41
C PRO A 141 -4.94 0.60 19.63
N TYR A 142 -4.94 0.74 18.30
CA TYR A 142 -5.99 0.18 17.43
C TYR A 142 -5.70 -1.26 17.04
N ILE A 143 -4.42 -1.62 16.85
CA ILE A 143 -4.03 -2.97 16.44
C ILE A 143 -4.10 -3.92 17.63
N ASN A 144 -3.65 -3.49 18.80
CA ASN A 144 -3.57 -4.31 20.02
C ASN A 144 -4.85 -4.25 20.89
N ASN A 145 -5.99 -3.84 20.34
CA ASN A 145 -7.23 -3.62 21.07
C ASN A 145 -8.05 -4.91 21.36
N GLY A 146 -7.56 -6.08 20.93
CA GLY A 146 -8.25 -7.36 21.07
C GLY A 146 -9.41 -7.59 20.08
N LYS A 147 -9.73 -6.62 19.23
CA LYS A 147 -10.77 -6.71 18.18
C LYS A 147 -10.18 -6.81 16.77
N THR A 148 -9.06 -6.14 16.52
CA THR A 148 -8.36 -6.18 15.24
C THR A 148 -7.79 -7.58 15.00
N ILE A 149 -8.04 -8.11 13.81
CA ILE A 149 -7.56 -9.42 13.38
C ILE A 149 -6.21 -9.23 12.71
N ILE A 150 -5.16 -9.80 13.29
CA ILE A 150 -3.83 -9.82 12.71
C ILE A 150 -3.66 -11.16 12.00
N SER A 151 -3.45 -11.14 10.68
CA SER A 151 -3.13 -12.35 9.92
C SER A 151 -1.69 -12.81 10.20
N SER A 152 -1.37 -14.03 9.80
CA SER A 152 0.03 -14.45 9.72
C SER A 152 0.82 -13.50 8.82
N PRO A 153 2.13 -13.34 9.01
CA PRO A 153 2.91 -12.42 8.19
C PRO A 153 2.94 -12.88 6.73
N HIS A 154 2.84 -11.91 5.83
CA HIS A 154 3.09 -12.15 4.42
C HIS A 154 4.55 -11.84 4.06
N LYS A 155 4.92 -12.24 2.86
CA LYS A 155 6.15 -11.86 2.17
C LYS A 155 5.83 -10.75 1.16
N VAL A 156 6.53 -10.64 0.05
CA VAL A 156 6.28 -9.58 -0.96
C VAL A 156 4.84 -9.57 -1.46
N TYR A 157 4.25 -10.75 -1.63
CA TYR A 157 2.91 -10.91 -2.16
C TYR A 157 1.91 -11.23 -1.04
N GLY A 158 1.49 -10.25 -0.30
CA GLY A 158 0.29 -10.36 0.53
C GLY A 158 -0.94 -9.97 -0.29
N PRO A 159 -2.09 -10.53 -0.04
CA PRO A 159 -2.45 -11.57 0.92
C PRO A 159 -2.32 -13.01 0.38
N GLU A 160 -1.71 -13.24 -0.79
CA GLU A 160 -1.57 -14.58 -1.40
C GLU A 160 -0.65 -15.49 -0.57
N THR A 161 0.28 -14.92 0.17
CA THR A 161 1.29 -15.68 0.95
C THR A 161 0.94 -15.83 2.42
N ASN A 162 -0.26 -15.42 2.86
CA ASN A 162 -0.70 -15.54 4.25
C ASN A 162 -2.16 -16.01 4.39
N ASP A 163 -2.67 -16.05 5.61
CA ASP A 163 -4.02 -16.52 5.90
C ASP A 163 -5.11 -15.43 5.86
N MET A 164 -4.83 -14.23 5.33
CA MET A 164 -5.77 -13.10 5.29
C MET A 164 -7.12 -13.51 4.68
N ILE A 165 -7.10 -14.13 3.52
CA ILE A 165 -8.33 -14.55 2.82
C ILE A 165 -9.12 -15.56 3.66
N LEU A 166 -8.45 -16.49 4.32
CA LEU A 166 -9.09 -17.45 5.22
C LEU A 166 -9.77 -16.73 6.40
N GLN A 167 -9.09 -15.75 7.01
CA GLN A 167 -9.62 -14.99 8.14
C GLN A 167 -10.85 -14.16 7.74
N LEU A 168 -10.83 -13.53 6.57
CA LEU A 168 -11.96 -12.78 6.02
C LEU A 168 -13.18 -13.70 5.77
N ARG A 169 -12.97 -14.81 5.06
CA ARG A 169 -14.04 -15.77 4.72
C ARG A 169 -14.68 -16.41 5.95
N LYS A 170 -13.88 -16.77 6.95
CA LYS A 170 -14.41 -17.34 8.22
C LYS A 170 -15.34 -16.39 8.97
N ARG A 171 -15.27 -15.09 8.69
CA ARG A 171 -16.10 -14.06 9.30
C ARG A 171 -17.21 -13.53 8.40
N GLY A 172 -17.42 -14.16 7.23
CA GLY A 172 -18.45 -13.78 6.27
C GLY A 172 -18.18 -12.45 5.58
N ILE A 173 -16.90 -12.01 5.53
CA ILE A 173 -16.50 -10.80 4.80
C ILE A 173 -16.41 -11.12 3.33
N ASP A 174 -17.14 -10.39 2.52
CA ASP A 174 -17.17 -10.50 1.05
C ASP A 174 -16.71 -9.21 0.35
N LYS A 175 -16.56 -8.12 1.10
CA LYS A 175 -16.09 -6.81 0.62
C LYS A 175 -15.00 -6.26 1.51
N ILE A 176 -13.99 -5.66 0.89
CA ILE A 176 -12.90 -5.01 1.62
C ILE A 176 -12.66 -3.59 1.13
N ILE A 177 -12.22 -2.76 2.05
CA ILE A 177 -11.60 -1.46 1.81
C ILE A 177 -10.11 -1.67 2.11
N LEU A 178 -9.26 -1.59 1.09
CA LEU A 178 -7.81 -1.83 1.18
C LEU A 178 -7.06 -0.50 1.17
#